data_5ebf09a0ee3c559a9e16bb1b9ed29868
#
_entry.id   5ebf09a0ee3c559a9e16bb1b9ed29868
#
_cell.length_a   1.000
_cell.length_b   1.000
_cell.length_c   1.000
_cell.angle_alpha   90.00
_cell.angle_beta   90.00
_cell.angle_gamma   90.00
#
_symmetry.space_group_name_H-M   'P 1'
#
loop_
_entity.id
_entity.type
_entity.pdbx_description
1 polymer ?
#
loop_
_entity_poly.entity_id
_entity_poly.type
_entity_poly.pdbx_seq_one_letter_code
_entity_poly.pdbx_strand_id
1 'polypeptide(L)'
;ADKILQQLAMDEEYDVDTLLDIILDYVDVNQKEYAKKWIDCLFAHFDMQTLPETNQRLRDVLCDYYSTFNKPDLAIPYLNMTLNEFPYSVQHWNELGKCYLQQEQYEKAHEAFDFALAIDENNTETLTLKAFLYSQTANIKESVNYYLRQEMASEKKPPVYMALAGLHFEMKDYETAMKYTQKLLKQKQEITAFELTDIYSIAALCHVALGHPEEGYMYLDQVLKQNGNDAETRIYAGQFFTIMAGSKDISEEERKNNIDKAEEQFNLALEFTPKEERMDILFKIGSKYFDEHLFEYANRYFEQINKEFPHNAHSTYFFLIYGYLYLQQPGPFIHYLAKINKELPDTYAALGVDENAQFPDQLFNEAIRVIKDDISKGKLNLNNYL
;
A
#
# COMPACT_ATOMS: atom_id res chain seq x y z
N ALA A 1 28.36 25.08 14.85
CA ALA A 1 27.57 24.38 15.86
C ALA A 1 28.13 22.94 16.08
N ASP A 2 28.15 22.05 15.08
CA ASP A 2 28.54 20.64 15.16
C ASP A 2 29.92 20.38 15.81
N LYS A 3 30.98 21.14 15.45
CA LYS A 3 32.30 21.00 16.05
C LYS A 3 32.35 21.40 17.53
N ILE A 4 31.54 22.39 17.90
CA ILE A 4 31.46 22.85 19.29
C ILE A 4 30.69 21.82 20.12
N LEU A 5 29.60 21.29 19.59
CA LEU A 5 28.81 20.24 20.23
C LEU A 5 29.59 18.94 20.37
N GLN A 6 30.36 18.53 19.34
CA GLN A 6 31.23 17.35 19.42
C GLN A 6 32.37 17.53 20.44
N GLN A 7 32.92 18.73 20.58
CA GLN A 7 33.96 19.03 21.53
C GLN A 7 33.41 19.06 22.97
N LEU A 8 32.21 19.56 23.14
CA LEU A 8 31.48 19.57 24.40
C LEU A 8 31.09 18.15 24.83
N ALA A 9 30.65 17.27 23.91
CA ALA A 9 30.36 15.84 24.19
C ALA A 9 31.61 15.04 24.63
N MET A 10 32.81 15.48 24.26
CA MET A 10 34.09 14.86 24.65
C MET A 10 34.61 15.35 26.01
N ASP A 11 34.08 16.45 26.55
CA ASP A 11 34.58 17.11 27.77
C ASP A 11 33.88 16.63 29.06
N GLU A 12 33.30 15.42 29.10
CA GLU A 12 32.69 14.77 30.29
C GLU A 12 31.57 15.57 31.02
N GLU A 13 31.00 16.62 30.40
CA GLU A 13 30.04 17.51 31.07
C GLU A 13 28.56 17.24 30.71
N TYR A 14 28.24 16.27 29.83
CA TYR A 14 26.82 15.98 29.48
C TYR A 14 26.28 14.82 30.31
N ASP A 15 25.21 15.11 31.00
CA ASP A 15 24.38 14.06 31.57
C ASP A 15 23.53 13.37 30.47
N VAL A 16 22.97 12.22 30.82
CA VAL A 16 22.13 11.42 29.89
C VAL A 16 21.00 12.25 29.33
N ASP A 17 20.34 13.04 30.17
CA ASP A 17 19.14 13.80 29.79
C ASP A 17 19.43 14.86 28.73
N THR A 18 20.56 15.56 28.84
CA THR A 18 20.98 16.52 27.83
C THR A 18 21.27 15.85 26.47
N LEU A 19 21.91 14.68 26.48
CA LEU A 19 22.14 13.92 25.23
C LEU A 19 20.80 13.43 24.59
N LEU A 20 19.86 13.02 25.43
CA LEU A 20 18.53 12.59 24.96
C LEU A 20 17.75 13.76 24.33
N ASP A 21 17.81 14.96 24.88
CA ASP A 21 17.21 16.16 24.28
C ASP A 21 17.79 16.46 22.91
N ILE A 22 19.11 16.41 22.77
CA ILE A 22 19.79 16.65 21.49
C ILE A 22 19.39 15.58 20.46
N ILE A 23 19.31 14.32 20.86
CA ILE A 23 18.88 13.22 19.97
C ILE A 23 17.45 13.46 19.46
N LEU A 24 16.52 13.79 20.36
CA LEU A 24 15.13 14.08 20.01
C LEU A 24 15.00 15.25 19.04
N ASP A 25 15.71 16.35 19.27
CA ASP A 25 15.71 17.52 18.39
C ASP A 25 16.12 17.12 16.94
N TYR A 26 17.07 16.21 16.77
CA TYR A 26 17.47 15.72 15.45
C TYR A 26 16.51 14.68 14.87
N VAL A 27 15.85 13.88 15.71
CA VAL A 27 14.80 12.94 15.29
C VAL A 27 13.59 13.72 14.77
N ASP A 28 13.13 14.74 15.48
CA ASP A 28 11.98 15.57 15.13
C ASP A 28 12.14 16.28 13.77
N VAL A 29 13.37 16.70 13.46
CA VAL A 29 13.69 17.33 12.16
C VAL A 29 14.17 16.31 11.12
N ASN A 30 14.04 15.02 11.39
CA ASN A 30 14.41 13.90 10.50
C ASN A 30 15.88 13.93 10.02
N GLN A 31 16.81 14.37 10.88
CA GLN A 31 18.25 14.46 10.58
C GLN A 31 19.02 13.22 11.06
N LYS A 32 18.81 12.09 10.37
CA LYS A 32 19.31 10.75 10.74
C LYS A 32 20.80 10.69 11.09
N GLU A 33 21.67 11.27 10.24
CA GLU A 33 23.12 11.20 10.42
C GLU A 33 23.59 11.95 11.66
N TYR A 34 22.91 13.04 12.01
CA TYR A 34 23.21 13.80 13.22
C TYR A 34 22.66 13.08 14.47
N ALA A 35 21.42 12.62 14.45
CA ALA A 35 20.85 11.82 15.53
C ALA A 35 21.73 10.58 15.81
N LYS A 36 22.20 9.89 14.76
CA LYS A 36 23.08 8.72 14.89
C LYS A 36 24.39 9.05 15.61
N LYS A 37 25.04 10.16 15.30
CA LYS A 37 26.28 10.56 15.98
C LYS A 37 26.11 10.71 17.49
N TRP A 38 24.99 11.26 17.92
CA TRP A 38 24.67 11.44 19.33
C TRP A 38 24.26 10.15 20.01
N ILE A 39 23.57 9.25 19.32
CA ILE A 39 23.33 7.87 19.79
C ILE A 39 24.65 7.13 19.96
N ASP A 40 25.57 7.22 18.99
CA ASP A 40 26.90 6.58 19.08
C ASP A 40 27.70 7.17 20.26
N CYS A 41 27.58 8.47 20.53
CA CYS A 41 28.16 9.13 21.69
C CYS A 41 27.59 8.61 23.01
N LEU A 42 26.26 8.52 23.11
CA LEU A 42 25.55 7.97 24.26
C LEU A 42 26.00 6.53 24.57
N PHE A 43 26.12 5.68 23.54
CA PHE A 43 26.51 4.28 23.67
C PHE A 43 28.01 4.13 24.07
N ALA A 44 28.86 5.10 23.70
CA ALA A 44 30.25 5.08 24.05
C ALA A 44 30.50 5.49 25.52
N HIS A 45 29.66 6.33 26.11
CA HIS A 45 29.89 6.91 27.43
C HIS A 45 29.08 6.27 28.55
N PHE A 46 27.98 5.55 28.21
CA PHE A 46 27.07 4.98 29.21
C PHE A 46 26.95 3.46 29.03
N ASP A 47 26.71 2.77 30.15
CA ASP A 47 26.49 1.32 30.14
C ASP A 47 25.05 1.00 29.62
N MET A 48 24.97 0.65 28.35
CA MET A 48 23.74 0.32 27.68
C MET A 48 23.20 -1.09 28.03
N GLN A 49 23.86 -1.84 28.90
CA GLN A 49 23.32 -3.10 29.42
C GLN A 49 22.37 -2.87 30.60
N THR A 50 22.65 -1.90 31.43
CA THR A 50 21.90 -1.63 32.67
C THR A 50 21.09 -0.34 32.62
N LEU A 51 21.55 0.70 31.93
CA LEU A 51 20.92 2.00 31.89
C LEU A 51 19.48 1.97 31.32
N PRO A 52 19.18 1.21 30.24
CA PRO A 52 17.81 1.10 29.73
C PRO A 52 16.82 0.45 30.72
N GLU A 53 17.28 -0.41 31.63
CA GLU A 53 16.42 -1.05 32.64
C GLU A 53 15.89 -0.04 33.66
N THR A 54 16.64 1.02 33.93
CA THR A 54 16.34 2.01 34.99
C THR A 54 15.93 3.37 34.45
N ASN A 55 16.09 3.64 33.15
CA ASN A 55 15.81 4.94 32.56
C ASN A 55 14.74 4.83 31.47
N GLN A 56 13.49 5.15 31.83
CA GLN A 56 12.34 5.16 30.92
C GLN A 56 12.55 6.14 29.76
N ARG A 57 13.01 7.38 30.05
CA ARG A 57 13.21 8.41 29.04
C ARG A 57 14.18 7.97 27.95
N LEU A 58 15.25 7.27 28.34
CA LEU A 58 16.20 6.68 27.38
C LEU A 58 15.48 5.66 26.47
N ARG A 59 14.64 4.78 27.03
CA ARG A 59 13.88 3.80 26.22
C ARG A 59 12.99 4.50 25.20
N ASP A 60 12.25 5.53 25.64
CA ASP A 60 11.34 6.28 24.78
C ASP A 60 12.09 6.96 23.64
N VAL A 61 13.21 7.65 23.91
CA VAL A 61 14.05 8.28 22.88
C VAL A 61 14.64 7.26 21.91
N LEU A 62 15.10 6.09 22.40
CA LEU A 62 15.59 5.03 21.55
C LEU A 62 14.49 4.42 20.67
N CYS A 63 13.28 4.27 21.21
CA CYS A 63 12.13 3.83 20.44
C CYS A 63 11.81 4.83 19.31
N ASP A 64 11.72 6.12 19.63
CA ASP A 64 11.44 7.17 18.64
C ASP A 64 12.53 7.22 17.55
N TYR A 65 13.80 7.14 17.95
CA TYR A 65 14.90 7.10 17.00
C TYR A 65 14.83 5.89 16.07
N TYR A 66 14.67 4.69 16.63
CA TYR A 66 14.65 3.47 15.81
C TYR A 66 13.39 3.35 14.94
N SER A 67 12.24 3.79 15.44
CA SER A 67 10.98 3.80 14.67
C SER A 67 11.06 4.80 13.52
N THR A 68 11.51 6.04 13.79
CA THR A 68 11.64 7.10 12.77
C THR A 68 12.59 6.71 11.64
N PHE A 69 13.68 6.00 11.97
CA PHE A 69 14.69 5.61 10.97
C PHE A 69 14.55 4.17 10.47
N ASN A 70 13.35 3.60 10.59
CA ASN A 70 12.95 2.29 10.03
C ASN A 70 13.87 1.14 10.51
N LYS A 71 14.05 1.04 11.83
CA LYS A 71 14.78 -0.05 12.50
C LYS A 71 13.93 -0.70 13.60
N PRO A 72 12.76 -1.26 13.25
CA PRO A 72 11.80 -1.75 14.23
C PRO A 72 12.35 -2.88 15.11
N ASP A 73 13.26 -3.71 14.59
CA ASP A 73 13.94 -4.77 15.32
C ASP A 73 14.70 -4.26 16.55
N LEU A 74 15.25 -3.04 16.47
CA LEU A 74 15.97 -2.40 17.56
C LEU A 74 15.05 -1.64 18.54
N ALA A 75 13.86 -1.21 18.10
CA ALA A 75 12.87 -0.55 18.95
C ALA A 75 12.12 -1.55 19.85
N ILE A 76 11.73 -2.71 19.31
CA ILE A 76 10.90 -3.71 19.98
C ILE A 76 11.39 -4.11 21.39
N PRO A 77 12.69 -4.36 21.65
CA PRO A 77 13.18 -4.68 22.99
C PRO A 77 12.87 -3.59 24.02
N TYR A 78 13.09 -2.33 23.66
CA TYR A 78 12.84 -1.18 24.56
C TYR A 78 11.35 -0.96 24.79
N LEU A 79 10.51 -1.10 23.76
CA LEU A 79 9.05 -1.07 23.90
C LEU A 79 8.53 -2.15 24.85
N ASN A 80 9.05 -3.36 24.74
CA ASN A 80 8.69 -4.44 25.65
C ASN A 80 9.12 -4.17 27.11
N MET A 81 10.31 -3.59 27.33
CA MET A 81 10.75 -3.16 28.66
C MET A 81 9.79 -2.11 29.24
N THR A 82 9.41 -1.10 28.45
CA THR A 82 8.49 -0.06 28.87
C THR A 82 7.09 -0.63 29.15
N LEU A 83 6.58 -1.53 28.32
CA LEU A 83 5.28 -2.16 28.53
C LEU A 83 5.24 -3.14 29.70
N ASN A 84 6.35 -3.77 30.07
CA ASN A 84 6.45 -4.56 31.30
C ASN A 84 6.29 -3.68 32.55
N GLU A 85 6.77 -2.45 32.51
CA GLU A 85 6.63 -1.47 33.61
C GLU A 85 5.29 -0.73 33.56
N PHE A 86 4.86 -0.35 32.33
CA PHE A 86 3.64 0.42 32.08
C PHE A 86 2.68 -0.31 31.13
N PRO A 87 2.05 -1.41 31.54
CA PRO A 87 1.24 -2.27 30.67
C PRO A 87 -0.03 -1.61 30.11
N TYR A 88 -0.45 -0.49 30.71
CA TYR A 88 -1.64 0.25 30.29
C TYR A 88 -1.34 1.47 29.41
N SER A 89 -0.17 1.55 28.80
CA SER A 89 0.20 2.63 27.90
C SER A 89 -0.26 2.33 26.47
N VAL A 90 -1.37 2.93 26.04
CA VAL A 90 -1.92 2.85 24.69
C VAL A 90 -0.86 3.26 23.66
N GLN A 91 -0.11 4.33 23.92
CA GLN A 91 0.93 4.83 23.02
C GLN A 91 1.99 3.76 22.73
N HIS A 92 2.54 3.10 23.75
CA HIS A 92 3.59 2.11 23.54
C HIS A 92 3.07 0.83 22.88
N TRP A 93 1.82 0.44 23.14
CA TRP A 93 1.17 -0.64 22.38
C TRP A 93 1.00 -0.29 20.91
N ASN A 94 0.63 0.95 20.59
CA ASN A 94 0.55 1.43 19.22
C ASN A 94 1.92 1.42 18.53
N GLU A 95 2.98 1.91 19.19
CA GLU A 95 4.33 1.90 18.65
C GLU A 95 4.84 0.47 18.42
N LEU A 96 4.59 -0.45 19.34
CA LEU A 96 4.93 -1.86 19.19
C LEU A 96 4.21 -2.48 17.98
N GLY A 97 2.91 -2.20 17.83
CA GLY A 97 2.12 -2.64 16.69
C GLY A 97 2.64 -2.08 15.36
N LYS A 98 3.03 -0.79 15.32
CA LYS A 98 3.69 -0.18 14.13
C LYS A 98 5.00 -0.88 13.78
N CYS A 99 5.83 -1.19 14.79
CA CYS A 99 7.08 -1.92 14.57
C CYS A 99 6.81 -3.32 13.96
N TYR A 100 5.80 -4.03 14.44
CA TYR A 100 5.41 -5.33 13.86
C TYR A 100 4.84 -5.20 12.46
N LEU A 101 4.08 -4.14 12.16
CA LEU A 101 3.61 -3.83 10.80
C LEU A 101 4.76 -3.63 9.83
N GLN A 102 5.78 -2.85 10.23
CA GLN A 102 6.98 -2.62 9.41
C GLN A 102 7.77 -3.91 9.12
N GLN A 103 7.63 -4.92 9.98
CA GLN A 103 8.22 -6.25 9.81
C GLN A 103 7.28 -7.25 9.13
N GLU A 104 6.10 -6.82 8.68
CA GLU A 104 5.05 -7.67 8.10
C GLU A 104 4.58 -8.80 9.06
N GLN A 105 4.80 -8.63 10.37
CA GLN A 105 4.33 -9.56 11.41
C GLN A 105 2.89 -9.19 11.81
N TYR A 106 1.95 -9.40 10.89
CA TYR A 106 0.57 -8.91 10.99
C TYR A 106 -0.18 -9.44 12.21
N GLU A 107 0.01 -10.71 12.60
CA GLU A 107 -0.63 -11.29 13.78
C GLU A 107 -0.19 -10.59 15.07
N LYS A 108 1.12 -10.30 15.22
CA LYS A 108 1.63 -9.59 16.40
C LYS A 108 1.20 -8.13 16.42
N ALA A 109 1.11 -7.50 15.24
CA ALA A 109 0.56 -6.15 15.13
C ALA A 109 -0.91 -6.12 15.57
N HIS A 110 -1.72 -7.13 15.17
CA HIS A 110 -3.09 -7.29 15.64
C HIS A 110 -3.18 -7.39 17.16
N GLU A 111 -2.37 -8.26 17.77
CA GLU A 111 -2.34 -8.45 19.23
C GLU A 111 -2.00 -7.13 19.95
N ALA A 112 -0.97 -6.41 19.50
CA ALA A 112 -0.57 -5.14 20.12
C ALA A 112 -1.68 -4.09 20.03
N PHE A 113 -2.35 -3.94 18.88
CA PHE A 113 -3.47 -3.02 18.74
C PHE A 113 -4.71 -3.48 19.51
N ASP A 114 -4.93 -4.78 19.71
CA ASP A 114 -6.02 -5.28 20.54
C ASP A 114 -5.79 -4.95 22.01
N PHE A 115 -4.55 -5.03 22.51
CA PHE A 115 -4.20 -4.54 23.85
C PHE A 115 -4.44 -3.03 23.98
N ALA A 116 -4.06 -2.23 23.00
CA ALA A 116 -4.32 -0.80 23.00
C ALA A 116 -5.84 -0.48 23.05
N LEU A 117 -6.66 -1.17 22.24
CA LEU A 117 -8.12 -1.00 22.24
C LEU A 117 -8.81 -1.57 23.48
N ALA A 118 -8.22 -2.57 24.16
CA ALA A 118 -8.72 -3.05 25.43
C ALA A 118 -8.53 -2.03 26.55
N ILE A 119 -7.54 -1.13 26.44
CA ILE A 119 -7.30 -0.03 27.38
C ILE A 119 -8.19 1.18 27.04
N ASP A 120 -8.24 1.56 25.76
CA ASP A 120 -9.07 2.65 25.24
C ASP A 120 -9.74 2.24 23.93
N GLU A 121 -10.98 1.77 24.01
CA GLU A 121 -11.76 1.23 22.89
C GLU A 121 -12.04 2.25 21.78
N ASN A 122 -11.95 3.54 22.09
CA ASN A 122 -12.22 4.65 21.17
C ASN A 122 -10.95 5.42 20.78
N ASN A 123 -9.78 4.90 21.08
CA ASN A 123 -8.53 5.53 20.68
C ASN A 123 -8.44 5.68 19.17
N THR A 124 -8.51 6.90 18.68
CA THR A 124 -8.60 7.19 17.25
C THR A 124 -7.36 6.77 16.47
N GLU A 125 -6.18 6.85 17.09
CA GLU A 125 -4.93 6.39 16.48
C GLU A 125 -4.94 4.87 16.30
N THR A 126 -5.28 4.13 17.37
CA THR A 126 -5.34 2.66 17.31
C THR A 126 -6.39 2.18 16.30
N LEU A 127 -7.56 2.84 16.24
CA LEU A 127 -8.58 2.53 15.24
C LEU A 127 -8.06 2.73 13.82
N THR A 128 -7.31 3.81 13.56
CA THR A 128 -6.64 4.05 12.26
C THR A 128 -5.63 2.95 11.94
N LEU A 129 -4.76 2.61 12.89
CA LEU A 129 -3.73 1.60 12.71
C LEU A 129 -4.33 0.20 12.43
N LYS A 130 -5.41 -0.14 13.13
CA LYS A 130 -6.14 -1.39 12.87
C LYS A 130 -6.83 -1.39 11.50
N ALA A 131 -7.45 -0.28 11.12
CA ALA A 131 -8.04 -0.14 9.79
C ALA A 131 -6.97 -0.29 8.70
N PHE A 132 -5.82 0.34 8.87
CA PHE A 132 -4.68 0.22 7.97
C PHE A 132 -4.15 -1.22 7.90
N LEU A 133 -3.97 -1.90 9.03
CA LEU A 133 -3.55 -3.30 9.07
C LEU A 133 -4.49 -4.21 8.26
N TYR A 134 -5.81 -4.02 8.40
CA TYR A 134 -6.80 -4.78 7.63
C TYR A 134 -6.74 -4.46 6.13
N SER A 135 -6.43 -3.22 5.74
CA SER A 135 -6.22 -2.90 4.32
C SER A 135 -4.99 -3.61 3.75
N GLN A 136 -3.89 -3.69 4.50
CA GLN A 136 -2.67 -4.41 4.09
C GLN A 136 -2.89 -5.94 3.94
N THR A 137 -3.82 -6.50 4.70
CA THR A 137 -4.17 -7.92 4.64
C THR A 137 -5.37 -8.23 3.74
N ALA A 138 -5.69 -7.31 2.83
CA ALA A 138 -6.80 -7.40 1.86
C ALA A 138 -8.19 -7.65 2.50
N ASN A 139 -8.35 -7.37 3.81
CA ASN A 139 -9.62 -7.46 4.50
C ASN A 139 -10.34 -6.09 4.52
N ILE A 140 -10.73 -5.62 3.33
CA ILE A 140 -11.29 -4.27 3.13
C ILE A 140 -12.53 -4.03 3.98
N LYS A 141 -13.38 -5.05 4.20
CA LYS A 141 -14.60 -4.90 5.00
C LYS A 141 -14.30 -4.55 6.46
N GLU A 142 -13.33 -5.23 7.07
CA GLU A 142 -12.92 -4.91 8.43
C GLU A 142 -12.21 -3.56 8.50
N SER A 143 -11.40 -3.21 7.50
CA SER A 143 -10.81 -1.87 7.39
C SER A 143 -11.90 -0.78 7.44
N VAL A 144 -12.96 -0.92 6.63
CA VAL A 144 -14.11 -0.01 6.65
C VAL A 144 -14.77 0.05 8.02
N ASN A 145 -14.99 -1.10 8.69
CA ASN A 145 -15.58 -1.12 10.03
C ASN A 145 -14.78 -0.31 11.04
N TYR A 146 -13.45 -0.43 11.04
CA TYR A 146 -12.59 0.33 11.95
C TYR A 146 -12.57 1.82 11.62
N TYR A 147 -12.57 2.23 10.34
CA TYR A 147 -12.70 3.64 9.98
C TYR A 147 -14.08 4.22 10.32
N LEU A 148 -15.16 3.44 10.24
CA LEU A 148 -16.49 3.88 10.71
C LEU A 148 -16.51 4.09 12.23
N ARG A 149 -15.87 3.22 13.02
CA ARG A 149 -15.69 3.44 14.47
C ARG A 149 -14.89 4.71 14.73
N GLN A 150 -13.80 4.95 13.98
CA GLN A 150 -13.02 6.17 14.05
C GLN A 150 -13.84 7.40 13.66
N GLU A 151 -14.71 7.33 12.62
CA GLU A 151 -15.63 8.42 12.26
C GLU A 151 -16.51 8.82 13.44
N MET A 152 -16.97 7.85 14.25
CA MET A 152 -17.79 8.13 15.44
C MET A 152 -16.98 8.75 16.57
N ALA A 153 -15.75 8.31 16.77
CA ALA A 153 -14.89 8.71 17.90
C ALA A 153 -14.12 10.04 17.64
N SER A 154 -13.75 10.33 16.39
CA SER A 154 -12.90 11.46 16.03
C SER A 154 -13.68 12.78 15.90
N GLU A 155 -13.08 13.89 16.35
CA GLU A 155 -13.54 15.24 16.04
C GLU A 155 -13.09 15.68 14.64
N LYS A 156 -11.87 15.26 14.21
CA LYS A 156 -11.32 15.54 12.89
C LYS A 156 -11.79 14.50 11.87
N LYS A 157 -12.67 14.89 10.96
CA LYS A 157 -13.32 14.00 10.00
C LYS A 157 -12.59 13.84 8.65
N PRO A 158 -11.88 14.85 8.10
CA PRO A 158 -11.34 14.76 6.74
C PRO A 158 -10.46 13.54 6.47
N PRO A 159 -9.48 13.15 7.33
CA PRO A 159 -8.65 11.97 7.08
C PRO A 159 -9.46 10.66 7.01
N VAL A 160 -10.49 10.53 7.87
CA VAL A 160 -11.37 9.35 7.90
C VAL A 160 -12.23 9.30 6.65
N TYR A 161 -12.77 10.43 6.22
CA TYR A 161 -13.57 10.50 4.98
C TYR A 161 -12.73 10.17 3.75
N MET A 162 -11.45 10.59 3.71
CA MET A 162 -10.54 10.23 2.63
C MET A 162 -10.34 8.72 2.56
N ALA A 163 -10.01 8.08 3.69
CA ALA A 163 -9.83 6.63 3.76
C ALA A 163 -11.10 5.87 3.35
N LEU A 164 -12.27 6.28 3.87
CA LEU A 164 -13.54 5.66 3.50
C LEU A 164 -13.89 5.86 2.02
N ALA A 165 -13.63 7.04 1.45
CA ALA A 165 -13.84 7.29 0.02
C ALA A 165 -12.99 6.35 -0.83
N GLY A 166 -11.70 6.20 -0.51
CA GLY A 166 -10.79 5.29 -1.20
C GLY A 166 -11.21 3.82 -1.09
N LEU A 167 -11.52 3.35 0.12
CA LEU A 167 -11.92 1.95 0.33
C LEU A 167 -13.24 1.59 -0.37
N HIS A 168 -14.24 2.48 -0.32
CA HIS A 168 -15.50 2.26 -1.05
C HIS A 168 -15.28 2.29 -2.57
N PHE A 169 -14.35 3.14 -3.05
CA PHE A 169 -13.97 3.14 -4.45
C PHE A 169 -13.34 1.79 -4.86
N GLU A 170 -12.40 1.25 -4.07
CA GLU A 170 -11.80 -0.08 -4.29
C GLU A 170 -12.83 -1.21 -4.29
N MET A 171 -13.85 -1.10 -3.42
CA MET A 171 -14.97 -2.03 -3.38
C MET A 171 -15.94 -1.87 -4.57
N LYS A 172 -15.70 -0.93 -5.47
CA LYS A 172 -16.61 -0.52 -6.56
C LYS A 172 -17.97 0.00 -6.07
N ASP A 173 -18.06 0.40 -4.79
CA ASP A 173 -19.21 1.11 -4.22
C ASP A 173 -19.07 2.62 -4.47
N TYR A 174 -19.18 2.99 -5.74
CA TYR A 174 -18.92 4.35 -6.20
C TYR A 174 -19.90 5.38 -5.63
N GLU A 175 -21.14 4.97 -5.33
CA GLU A 175 -22.14 5.83 -4.71
C GLU A 175 -21.72 6.25 -3.29
N THR A 176 -21.26 5.30 -2.47
CA THR A 176 -20.80 5.60 -1.10
C THR A 176 -19.47 6.33 -1.13
N ALA A 177 -18.55 5.97 -2.02
CA ALA A 177 -17.30 6.71 -2.24
C ALA A 177 -17.60 8.19 -2.56
N MET A 178 -18.54 8.46 -3.45
CA MET A 178 -18.98 9.82 -3.80
C MET A 178 -19.59 10.57 -2.62
N LYS A 179 -20.38 9.91 -1.74
CA LYS A 179 -20.92 10.55 -0.53
C LYS A 179 -19.79 11.06 0.40
N TYR A 180 -18.76 10.25 0.62
CA TYR A 180 -17.60 10.68 1.42
C TYR A 180 -16.78 11.76 0.72
N THR A 181 -16.57 11.65 -0.59
CA THR A 181 -15.92 12.68 -1.39
C THR A 181 -16.66 14.02 -1.32
N GLN A 182 -17.99 14.00 -1.37
CA GLN A 182 -18.80 15.23 -1.20
C GLN A 182 -18.70 15.82 0.21
N LYS A 183 -18.59 14.98 1.27
CA LYS A 183 -18.34 15.46 2.64
C LYS A 183 -16.99 16.21 2.71
N LEU A 184 -15.94 15.67 2.06
CA LEU A 184 -14.63 16.31 1.96
C LEU A 184 -14.69 17.63 1.20
N LEU A 185 -15.31 17.66 0.04
CA LEU A 185 -15.43 18.86 -0.78
C LEU A 185 -16.19 20.02 -0.08
N LYS A 186 -17.04 19.71 0.90
CA LYS A 186 -17.68 20.72 1.76
C LYS A 186 -16.73 21.29 2.82
N GLN A 187 -15.63 20.60 3.13
CA GLN A 187 -14.66 20.98 4.16
C GLN A 187 -13.31 21.42 3.56
N LYS A 188 -13.30 21.94 2.33
CA LYS A 188 -12.09 22.32 1.56
C LYS A 188 -11.08 23.19 2.33
N GLN A 189 -11.53 23.97 3.31
CA GLN A 189 -10.68 24.88 4.07
C GLN A 189 -9.73 24.14 5.04
N GLU A 190 -10.03 22.87 5.35
CA GLU A 190 -9.25 22.02 6.26
C GLU A 190 -8.36 21.03 5.48
N ILE A 191 -8.33 21.11 4.14
CA ILE A 191 -7.71 20.14 3.25
C ILE A 191 -6.53 20.81 2.53
N THR A 192 -5.40 20.12 2.48
CA THR A 192 -4.22 20.60 1.74
C THR A 192 -4.46 20.52 0.22
N ALA A 193 -3.67 21.26 -0.55
CA ALA A 193 -3.75 21.23 -2.02
C ALA A 193 -3.44 19.83 -2.59
N PHE A 194 -2.56 19.07 -1.93
CA PHE A 194 -2.22 17.70 -2.31
C PHE A 194 -3.40 16.74 -2.10
N GLU A 195 -3.97 16.72 -0.90
CA GLU A 195 -5.17 15.93 -0.59
C GLU A 195 -6.35 16.30 -1.49
N LEU A 196 -6.46 17.56 -1.91
CA LEU A 196 -7.52 18.01 -2.82
C LEU A 196 -7.38 17.37 -4.21
N THR A 197 -6.15 17.10 -4.66
CA THR A 197 -5.90 16.38 -5.91
C THR A 197 -6.46 14.95 -5.84
N ASP A 198 -6.20 14.23 -4.74
CA ASP A 198 -6.72 12.87 -4.55
C ASP A 198 -8.25 12.86 -4.50
N ILE A 199 -8.85 13.82 -3.79
CA ILE A 199 -10.31 13.96 -3.70
C ILE A 199 -10.93 14.19 -5.08
N TYR A 200 -10.35 15.07 -5.89
CA TYR A 200 -10.83 15.32 -7.24
C TYR A 200 -10.62 14.10 -8.15
N SER A 201 -9.53 13.37 -7.98
CA SER A 201 -9.28 12.13 -8.72
C SER A 201 -10.33 11.07 -8.41
N ILE A 202 -10.63 10.83 -7.13
CA ILE A 202 -11.70 9.91 -6.72
C ILE A 202 -13.06 10.40 -7.25
N ALA A 203 -13.35 11.70 -7.17
CA ALA A 203 -14.59 12.26 -7.71
C ALA A 203 -14.71 12.02 -9.21
N ALA A 204 -13.67 12.28 -9.99
CA ALA A 204 -13.63 12.05 -11.43
C ALA A 204 -13.91 10.59 -11.77
N LEU A 205 -13.22 9.67 -11.10
CA LEU A 205 -13.36 8.23 -11.32
C LEU A 205 -14.74 7.70 -10.89
N CYS A 206 -15.29 8.17 -9.76
CA CYS A 206 -16.62 7.79 -9.34
C CYS A 206 -17.69 8.27 -10.34
N HIS A 207 -17.59 9.52 -10.80
CA HIS A 207 -18.55 10.05 -11.79
C HIS A 207 -18.53 9.23 -13.09
N VAL A 208 -17.35 8.92 -13.64
CA VAL A 208 -17.28 8.13 -14.87
C VAL A 208 -17.79 6.70 -14.66
N ALA A 209 -17.49 6.07 -13.52
CA ALA A 209 -17.97 4.73 -13.21
C ALA A 209 -19.48 4.67 -12.99
N LEU A 210 -20.10 5.78 -12.54
CA LEU A 210 -21.56 5.93 -12.40
C LEU A 210 -22.26 6.35 -13.70
N GLY A 211 -21.52 6.47 -14.82
CA GLY A 211 -22.10 6.84 -16.12
C GLY A 211 -22.27 8.35 -16.32
N HIS A 212 -21.53 9.17 -15.56
CA HIS A 212 -21.56 10.64 -15.63
C HIS A 212 -20.18 11.19 -16.10
N PRO A 213 -19.71 10.86 -17.33
CA PRO A 213 -18.36 11.20 -17.77
C PRO A 213 -18.12 12.71 -17.89
N GLU A 214 -19.14 13.51 -18.18
CA GLU A 214 -18.99 14.97 -18.32
C GLU A 214 -18.64 15.62 -16.98
N GLU A 215 -19.34 15.25 -15.92
CA GLU A 215 -19.06 15.72 -14.55
C GLU A 215 -17.67 15.21 -14.09
N GLY A 216 -17.35 13.96 -14.40
CA GLY A 216 -16.05 13.37 -14.12
C GLY A 216 -14.92 14.15 -14.82
N TYR A 217 -15.12 14.52 -16.05
CA TYR A 217 -14.14 15.29 -16.82
C TYR A 217 -13.84 16.67 -16.21
N MET A 218 -14.83 17.31 -15.60
CA MET A 218 -14.64 18.59 -14.91
C MET A 218 -13.65 18.47 -13.72
N TYR A 219 -13.73 17.36 -12.98
CA TYR A 219 -12.79 17.11 -11.89
C TYR A 219 -11.41 16.70 -12.43
N LEU A 220 -11.36 15.85 -13.46
CA LEU A 220 -10.11 15.44 -14.09
C LEU A 220 -9.32 16.64 -14.65
N ASP A 221 -9.99 17.59 -15.29
CA ASP A 221 -9.37 18.82 -15.79
C ASP A 221 -8.72 19.65 -14.66
N GLN A 222 -9.36 19.71 -13.49
CA GLN A 222 -8.80 20.39 -12.32
C GLN A 222 -7.54 19.66 -11.79
N VAL A 223 -7.58 18.33 -11.71
CA VAL A 223 -6.43 17.50 -11.29
C VAL A 223 -5.24 17.75 -12.21
N LEU A 224 -5.46 17.65 -13.53
CA LEU A 224 -4.40 17.84 -14.53
C LEU A 224 -3.82 19.27 -14.55
N LYS A 225 -4.63 20.29 -14.25
CA LYS A 225 -4.16 21.68 -14.13
C LYS A 225 -3.30 21.90 -12.88
N GLN A 226 -3.59 21.21 -11.81
CA GLN A 226 -2.86 21.35 -10.53
C GLN A 226 -1.55 20.57 -10.54
N ASN A 227 -1.58 19.30 -10.92
CA ASN A 227 -0.48 18.34 -10.77
C ASN A 227 -0.19 17.53 -12.04
N GLY A 228 -0.41 18.11 -13.23
CA GLY A 228 -0.28 17.37 -14.49
C GLY A 228 1.13 16.85 -14.83
N ASN A 229 2.16 17.17 -14.07
CA ASN A 229 3.53 16.66 -14.20
C ASN A 229 3.86 15.55 -13.19
N ASP A 230 2.87 15.09 -12.42
CA ASP A 230 3.03 14.03 -11.46
C ASP A 230 2.59 12.68 -12.05
N ALA A 231 3.35 11.62 -11.80
CA ALA A 231 3.10 10.29 -12.35
C ALA A 231 1.79 9.67 -11.87
N GLU A 232 1.46 9.79 -10.57
CA GLU A 232 0.21 9.28 -10.01
C GLU A 232 -1.01 10.02 -10.59
N THR A 233 -0.92 11.33 -10.74
CA THR A 233 -1.94 12.13 -11.41
C THR A 233 -2.22 11.64 -12.83
N ARG A 234 -1.18 11.29 -13.58
CA ARG A 234 -1.32 10.73 -14.93
C ARG A 234 -1.92 9.32 -14.92
N ILE A 235 -1.63 8.51 -13.90
CA ILE A 235 -2.27 7.21 -13.72
C ILE A 235 -3.77 7.37 -13.48
N TYR A 236 -4.21 8.30 -12.63
CA TYR A 236 -5.63 8.58 -12.43
C TYR A 236 -6.31 9.05 -13.72
N ALA A 237 -5.64 9.90 -14.50
CA ALA A 237 -6.16 10.33 -15.79
C ALA A 237 -6.28 9.16 -16.80
N GLY A 238 -5.28 8.29 -16.84
CA GLY A 238 -5.32 7.06 -17.64
C GLY A 238 -6.45 6.14 -17.20
N GLN A 239 -6.62 5.92 -15.89
CA GLN A 239 -7.69 5.11 -15.32
C GLN A 239 -9.09 5.66 -15.67
N PHE A 240 -9.27 6.97 -15.68
CA PHE A 240 -10.52 7.58 -16.13
C PHE A 240 -10.90 7.12 -17.53
N PHE A 241 -9.96 7.14 -18.46
CA PHE A 241 -10.20 6.69 -19.83
C PHE A 241 -10.30 5.17 -19.97
N THR A 242 -9.62 4.36 -19.12
CA THR A 242 -9.82 2.91 -19.13
C THR A 242 -11.22 2.52 -18.67
N ILE A 243 -11.79 3.18 -17.65
CA ILE A 243 -13.17 2.97 -17.22
C ILE A 243 -14.14 3.30 -18.37
N MET A 244 -13.92 4.43 -19.07
CA MET A 244 -14.72 4.75 -20.25
C MET A 244 -14.59 3.68 -21.34
N ALA A 245 -13.40 3.17 -21.60
CA ALA A 245 -13.15 2.13 -22.59
C ALA A 245 -13.77 0.78 -22.19
N GLY A 246 -13.84 0.47 -20.89
CA GLY A 246 -14.47 -0.74 -20.35
C GLY A 246 -16.01 -0.72 -20.40
N SER A 247 -16.63 0.43 -20.64
CA SER A 247 -18.09 0.55 -20.72
C SER A 247 -18.67 -0.36 -21.82
N LYS A 248 -19.82 -0.98 -21.51
CA LYS A 248 -20.48 -1.92 -22.43
C LYS A 248 -21.26 -1.23 -23.55
N ASP A 249 -21.67 0.01 -23.35
CA ASP A 249 -22.61 0.73 -24.20
C ASP A 249 -21.92 1.74 -25.15
N ILE A 250 -20.64 1.55 -25.46
CA ILE A 250 -19.90 2.41 -26.37
C ILE A 250 -19.52 1.69 -27.67
N SER A 251 -19.36 2.46 -28.75
CA SER A 251 -18.90 1.95 -30.04
C SER A 251 -17.42 1.52 -29.97
N GLU A 252 -16.99 0.64 -30.88
CA GLU A 252 -15.59 0.24 -31.00
C GLU A 252 -14.66 1.44 -31.31
N GLU A 253 -15.15 2.43 -32.05
CA GLU A 253 -14.41 3.65 -32.35
C GLU A 253 -14.21 4.49 -31.07
N GLU A 254 -15.23 4.66 -30.27
CA GLU A 254 -15.16 5.36 -28.97
C GLU A 254 -14.25 4.59 -27.99
N ARG A 255 -14.39 3.26 -27.94
CA ARG A 255 -13.51 2.40 -27.13
C ARG A 255 -12.05 2.64 -27.49
N LYS A 256 -11.71 2.56 -28.78
CA LYS A 256 -10.36 2.79 -29.28
C LYS A 256 -9.85 4.19 -28.94
N ASN A 257 -10.68 5.23 -29.16
CA ASN A 257 -10.31 6.61 -28.82
C ASN A 257 -10.03 6.78 -27.31
N ASN A 258 -10.81 6.15 -26.44
CA ASN A 258 -10.58 6.20 -25.00
C ASN A 258 -9.30 5.43 -24.61
N ILE A 259 -9.00 4.30 -25.25
CA ILE A 259 -7.75 3.58 -25.07
C ILE A 259 -6.55 4.43 -25.51
N ASP A 260 -6.62 5.09 -26.66
CA ASP A 260 -5.54 5.96 -27.15
C ASP A 260 -5.27 7.10 -26.15
N LYS A 261 -6.32 7.70 -25.58
CA LYS A 261 -6.18 8.71 -24.52
C LYS A 261 -5.58 8.13 -23.24
N ALA A 262 -5.99 6.93 -22.83
CA ALA A 262 -5.42 6.25 -21.66
C ALA A 262 -3.92 6.00 -21.85
N GLU A 263 -3.51 5.48 -23.03
CA GLU A 263 -2.12 5.24 -23.39
C GLU A 263 -1.28 6.53 -23.36
N GLU A 264 -1.83 7.65 -23.84
CA GLU A 264 -1.16 8.96 -23.77
C GLU A 264 -0.85 9.33 -22.30
N GLN A 265 -1.83 9.20 -21.40
CA GLN A 265 -1.64 9.53 -19.99
C GLN A 265 -0.66 8.57 -19.31
N PHE A 266 -0.75 7.27 -19.58
CA PHE A 266 0.15 6.27 -19.02
C PHE A 266 1.59 6.42 -19.52
N ASN A 267 1.79 6.80 -20.77
CA ASN A 267 3.12 7.10 -21.31
C ASN A 267 3.74 8.32 -20.61
N LEU A 268 2.94 9.37 -20.35
CA LEU A 268 3.40 10.51 -19.55
C LEU A 268 3.72 10.11 -18.11
N ALA A 269 2.91 9.25 -17.48
CA ALA A 269 3.23 8.72 -16.16
C ALA A 269 4.60 8.02 -16.13
N LEU A 270 4.88 7.16 -17.13
CA LEU A 270 6.16 6.47 -17.25
C LEU A 270 7.33 7.42 -17.56
N GLU A 271 7.09 8.53 -18.25
CA GLU A 271 8.10 9.57 -18.52
C GLU A 271 8.49 10.33 -17.25
N PHE A 272 7.52 10.63 -16.38
CA PHE A 272 7.75 11.34 -15.12
C PHE A 272 8.26 10.42 -13.98
N THR A 273 8.30 9.11 -14.19
CA THR A 273 8.67 8.13 -13.17
C THR A 273 10.19 7.89 -13.15
N PRO A 274 10.85 7.94 -11.96
CA PRO A 274 12.23 7.48 -11.79
C PRO A 274 12.39 6.01 -12.21
N LYS A 275 13.59 5.64 -12.67
CA LYS A 275 13.85 4.27 -13.15
C LYS A 275 13.60 3.19 -12.09
N GLU A 276 13.88 3.52 -10.85
CA GLU A 276 13.74 2.64 -9.68
C GLU A 276 12.28 2.27 -9.42
N GLU A 277 11.34 3.17 -9.70
CA GLU A 277 9.89 3.01 -9.48
C GLU A 277 9.15 2.51 -10.72
N ARG A 278 9.84 2.36 -11.85
CA ARG A 278 9.23 2.05 -13.15
C ARG A 278 8.43 0.75 -13.13
N MET A 279 8.89 -0.26 -12.40
CA MET A 279 8.19 -1.55 -12.30
C MET A 279 6.81 -1.37 -11.66
N ASP A 280 6.74 -0.60 -10.57
CA ASP A 280 5.50 -0.38 -9.84
C ASP A 280 4.48 0.39 -10.69
N ILE A 281 4.94 1.36 -11.46
CA ILE A 281 4.08 2.10 -12.38
C ILE A 281 3.56 1.21 -13.51
N LEU A 282 4.41 0.38 -14.11
CA LEU A 282 3.98 -0.59 -15.12
C LEU A 282 2.93 -1.56 -14.56
N PHE A 283 3.13 -2.03 -13.32
CA PHE A 283 2.19 -2.91 -12.65
C PHE A 283 0.84 -2.20 -12.37
N LYS A 284 0.88 -0.96 -11.88
CA LYS A 284 -0.31 -0.13 -11.69
C LYS A 284 -1.09 0.04 -13.00
N ILE A 285 -0.41 0.38 -14.10
CA ILE A 285 -1.05 0.54 -15.41
C ILE A 285 -1.69 -0.78 -15.88
N GLY A 286 -0.95 -1.88 -15.82
CA GLY A 286 -1.47 -3.20 -16.17
C GLY A 286 -2.72 -3.56 -15.37
N SER A 287 -2.73 -3.26 -14.06
CA SER A 287 -3.88 -3.49 -13.18
C SER A 287 -5.10 -2.65 -13.57
N LYS A 288 -4.91 -1.37 -13.99
CA LYS A 288 -6.03 -0.54 -14.43
C LYS A 288 -6.75 -1.09 -15.66
N TYR A 289 -5.99 -1.61 -16.61
CA TYR A 289 -6.57 -2.32 -17.78
C TYR A 289 -7.22 -3.65 -17.37
N PHE A 290 -6.60 -4.38 -16.44
CA PHE A 290 -7.11 -5.67 -15.96
C PHE A 290 -8.46 -5.51 -15.26
N ASP A 291 -8.62 -4.49 -14.41
CA ASP A 291 -9.84 -4.18 -13.67
C ASP A 291 -11.05 -3.90 -14.59
N GLU A 292 -10.78 -3.36 -15.78
CA GLU A 292 -11.78 -3.06 -16.81
C GLU A 292 -11.91 -4.17 -17.87
N HIS A 293 -11.31 -5.35 -17.62
CA HIS A 293 -11.32 -6.51 -18.53
C HIS A 293 -10.69 -6.25 -19.91
N LEU A 294 -9.84 -5.25 -20.02
CA LEU A 294 -9.07 -4.92 -21.22
C LEU A 294 -7.76 -5.75 -21.24
N PHE A 295 -7.91 -7.07 -21.22
CA PHE A 295 -6.82 -8.03 -20.96
C PHE A 295 -5.68 -7.98 -21.98
N GLU A 296 -5.94 -7.63 -23.24
CA GLU A 296 -4.90 -7.48 -24.25
C GLU A 296 -3.88 -6.39 -23.83
N TYR A 297 -4.38 -5.25 -23.37
CA TYR A 297 -3.56 -4.14 -22.91
C TYR A 297 -2.91 -4.44 -21.56
N ALA A 298 -3.65 -5.02 -20.62
CA ALA A 298 -3.10 -5.46 -19.34
C ALA A 298 -1.91 -6.40 -19.50
N ASN A 299 -2.07 -7.46 -20.32
CA ASN A 299 -1.02 -8.44 -20.57
C ASN A 299 0.23 -7.81 -21.20
N ARG A 300 0.09 -6.82 -22.08
CA ARG A 300 1.23 -6.11 -22.67
C ARG A 300 2.11 -5.45 -21.60
N TYR A 301 1.53 -4.80 -20.60
CA TYR A 301 2.27 -4.18 -19.49
C TYR A 301 2.87 -5.22 -18.55
N PHE A 302 2.16 -6.30 -18.22
CA PHE A 302 2.70 -7.38 -17.40
C PHE A 302 3.83 -8.15 -18.11
N GLU A 303 3.74 -8.37 -19.42
CA GLU A 303 4.84 -8.91 -20.23
C GLU A 303 6.05 -7.97 -20.27
N GLN A 304 5.82 -6.67 -20.30
CA GLN A 304 6.90 -5.69 -20.26
C GLN A 304 7.65 -5.78 -18.91
N ILE A 305 6.94 -5.96 -17.78
CA ILE A 305 7.58 -6.21 -16.47
C ILE A 305 8.46 -7.46 -16.55
N ASN A 306 7.95 -8.57 -17.10
CA ASN A 306 8.71 -9.80 -17.21
C ASN A 306 9.99 -9.64 -18.03
N LYS A 307 9.96 -8.79 -19.05
CA LYS A 307 11.10 -8.50 -19.92
C LYS A 307 12.12 -7.57 -19.25
N GLU A 308 11.65 -6.49 -18.62
CA GLU A 308 12.52 -5.47 -18.03
C GLU A 308 13.02 -5.87 -16.63
N PHE A 309 12.22 -6.63 -15.86
CA PHE A 309 12.48 -7.00 -14.46
C PHE A 309 12.32 -8.53 -14.23
N PRO A 310 13.13 -9.38 -14.85
CA PRO A 310 12.92 -10.83 -14.83
C PRO A 310 12.97 -11.46 -13.43
N HIS A 311 13.67 -10.84 -12.45
CA HIS A 311 13.70 -11.30 -11.07
C HIS A 311 12.39 -11.09 -10.31
N ASN A 312 11.53 -10.18 -10.78
CA ASN A 312 10.24 -9.85 -10.20
C ASN A 312 9.06 -10.37 -11.04
N ALA A 313 9.33 -11.10 -12.12
CA ALA A 313 8.34 -11.55 -13.11
C ALA A 313 7.19 -12.35 -12.49
N HIS A 314 7.47 -13.12 -11.43
CA HIS A 314 6.49 -13.97 -10.74
C HIS A 314 5.27 -13.20 -10.21
N SER A 315 5.42 -11.90 -9.90
CA SER A 315 4.30 -11.06 -9.44
C SER A 315 3.20 -10.88 -10.49
N THR A 316 3.52 -11.07 -11.77
CA THR A 316 2.58 -10.88 -12.89
C THR A 316 1.97 -12.18 -13.42
N TYR A 317 2.50 -13.34 -13.04
CA TYR A 317 2.10 -14.62 -13.67
C TYR A 317 0.62 -14.94 -13.51
N PHE A 318 0.05 -14.64 -12.34
CA PHE A 318 -1.37 -14.86 -12.10
C PHE A 318 -2.25 -14.00 -13.01
N PHE A 319 -1.91 -12.72 -13.17
CA PHE A 319 -2.62 -11.81 -14.05
C PHE A 319 -2.54 -12.25 -15.51
N LEU A 320 -1.37 -12.73 -15.93
CA LEU A 320 -1.14 -13.20 -17.30
C LEU A 320 -1.91 -14.49 -17.63
N ILE A 321 -1.91 -15.49 -16.71
CA ILE A 321 -2.72 -16.70 -16.96
C ILE A 321 -4.21 -16.36 -17.03
N TYR A 322 -4.69 -15.45 -16.18
CA TYR A 322 -6.07 -15.02 -16.18
C TYR A 322 -6.41 -14.25 -17.46
N GLY A 323 -5.61 -13.27 -17.84
CA GLY A 323 -5.81 -12.49 -19.04
C GLY A 323 -5.75 -13.35 -20.32
N TYR A 324 -4.79 -14.26 -20.45
CA TYR A 324 -4.71 -15.16 -21.60
C TYR A 324 -5.85 -16.18 -21.68
N LEU A 325 -6.39 -16.60 -20.53
CA LEU A 325 -7.59 -17.43 -20.49
C LEU A 325 -8.77 -16.70 -21.13
N TYR A 326 -9.03 -15.46 -20.73
CA TYR A 326 -10.13 -14.66 -21.25
C TYR A 326 -9.96 -14.27 -22.71
N LEU A 327 -8.73 -14.09 -23.16
CA LEU A 327 -8.39 -13.88 -24.56
C LEU A 327 -8.43 -15.17 -25.40
N GLN A 328 -8.74 -16.31 -24.79
CA GLN A 328 -8.77 -17.63 -25.42
C GLN A 328 -7.44 -17.99 -26.10
N GLN A 329 -6.32 -17.64 -25.48
CA GLN A 329 -4.97 -17.90 -25.96
C GLN A 329 -4.31 -19.03 -25.14
N PRO A 330 -4.53 -20.29 -25.48
CA PRO A 330 -4.09 -21.44 -24.65
C PRO A 330 -2.57 -21.59 -24.58
N GLY A 331 -1.83 -21.21 -25.62
CA GLY A 331 -0.37 -21.31 -25.63
C GLY A 331 0.29 -20.47 -24.52
N PRO A 332 0.11 -19.13 -24.52
CA PRO A 332 0.62 -18.28 -23.44
C PRO A 332 0.06 -18.66 -22.05
N PHE A 333 -1.22 -19.01 -21.95
CA PHE A 333 -1.82 -19.49 -20.70
C PHE A 333 -1.05 -20.65 -20.10
N ILE A 334 -0.80 -21.70 -20.90
CA ILE A 334 -0.08 -22.91 -20.43
C ILE A 334 1.39 -22.58 -20.16
N HIS A 335 2.01 -21.69 -20.92
CA HIS A 335 3.38 -21.23 -20.69
C HIS A 335 3.54 -20.62 -19.29
N TYR A 336 2.66 -19.70 -18.89
CA TYR A 336 2.73 -19.08 -17.57
C TYR A 336 2.33 -20.05 -16.44
N LEU A 337 1.41 -20.95 -16.69
CA LEU A 337 1.09 -22.02 -15.75
C LEU A 337 2.31 -22.94 -15.50
N ALA A 338 3.09 -23.26 -16.56
CA ALA A 338 4.33 -24.01 -16.45
C ALA A 338 5.41 -23.26 -15.64
N LYS A 339 5.52 -21.94 -15.82
CA LYS A 339 6.41 -21.09 -15.02
C LYS A 339 6.02 -21.11 -13.54
N ILE A 340 4.73 -20.95 -13.20
CA ILE A 340 4.26 -21.04 -11.82
C ILE A 340 4.59 -22.42 -11.22
N ASN A 341 4.36 -23.50 -11.97
CA ASN A 341 4.70 -24.85 -11.49
C ASN A 341 6.19 -25.02 -11.16
N LYS A 342 7.06 -24.39 -11.96
CA LYS A 342 8.52 -24.48 -11.80
C LYS A 342 9.08 -23.56 -10.72
N GLU A 343 8.63 -22.31 -10.71
CA GLU A 343 9.21 -21.22 -9.91
C GLU A 343 8.48 -21.00 -8.58
N LEU A 344 7.19 -21.35 -8.51
CA LEU A 344 6.30 -21.15 -7.38
C LEU A 344 5.47 -22.44 -7.11
N PRO A 345 6.10 -23.58 -6.76
CA PRO A 345 5.42 -24.88 -6.65
C PRO A 345 4.29 -24.88 -5.63
N ASP A 346 4.41 -24.13 -4.53
CA ASP A 346 3.36 -24.03 -3.52
C ASP A 346 2.13 -23.26 -4.06
N THR A 347 2.36 -22.17 -4.82
CA THR A 347 1.30 -21.45 -5.51
C THR A 347 0.61 -22.33 -6.56
N TYR A 348 1.40 -23.10 -7.33
CA TYR A 348 0.86 -24.07 -8.29
C TYR A 348 0.00 -25.13 -7.60
N ALA A 349 0.45 -25.64 -6.46
CA ALA A 349 -0.31 -26.59 -5.66
C ALA A 349 -1.65 -25.98 -5.18
N ALA A 350 -1.61 -24.72 -4.69
CA ALA A 350 -2.80 -24.00 -4.26
C ALA A 350 -3.81 -23.75 -5.38
N LEU A 351 -3.37 -23.61 -6.64
CA LEU A 351 -4.24 -23.45 -7.80
C LEU A 351 -5.18 -24.65 -8.07
N GLY A 352 -5.17 -25.71 -7.24
CA GLY A 352 -6.10 -26.77 -7.51
C GLY A 352 -6.08 -27.98 -6.61
N VAL A 353 -5.56 -27.89 -5.42
CA VAL A 353 -5.47 -29.05 -4.50
C VAL A 353 -6.52 -28.99 -3.40
N ASP A 354 -6.98 -27.80 -3.02
CA ASP A 354 -8.04 -27.68 -2.04
C ASP A 354 -9.38 -27.61 -2.77
N GLU A 355 -10.23 -28.65 -2.61
CA GLU A 355 -11.62 -28.65 -3.12
C GLU A 355 -12.45 -27.47 -2.56
N ASN A 356 -11.95 -26.78 -1.53
CA ASN A 356 -12.55 -25.61 -0.92
C ASN A 356 -11.94 -24.29 -1.42
N ALA A 357 -10.80 -24.29 -2.10
CA ALA A 357 -10.22 -23.09 -2.72
C ALA A 357 -10.94 -22.81 -4.04
N GLN A 358 -12.06 -22.10 -3.95
CA GLN A 358 -12.78 -21.62 -5.13
C GLN A 358 -12.31 -20.21 -5.44
N PHE A 359 -11.64 -20.04 -6.56
CA PHE A 359 -11.51 -18.70 -7.15
C PHE A 359 -12.90 -18.15 -7.47
N PRO A 360 -13.10 -16.82 -7.39
CA PRO A 360 -14.41 -16.21 -7.69
C PRO A 360 -14.94 -16.53 -9.09
N ASP A 361 -14.06 -16.97 -9.98
CA ASP A 361 -14.35 -17.20 -11.39
C ASP A 361 -14.45 -18.68 -11.73
N GLN A 362 -15.65 -19.10 -12.16
CA GLN A 362 -15.92 -20.49 -12.54
C GLN A 362 -15.14 -20.94 -13.79
N LEU A 363 -14.95 -20.03 -14.77
CA LEU A 363 -14.22 -20.34 -15.99
C LEU A 363 -12.77 -20.67 -15.69
N PHE A 364 -12.14 -19.88 -14.82
CA PHE A 364 -10.77 -20.10 -14.38
C PHE A 364 -10.63 -21.45 -13.66
N ASN A 365 -11.53 -21.72 -12.69
CA ASN A 365 -11.54 -22.99 -11.94
C ASN A 365 -11.71 -24.20 -12.89
N GLU A 366 -12.58 -24.10 -13.88
CA GLU A 366 -12.80 -25.17 -14.86
C GLU A 366 -11.59 -25.37 -15.75
N ALA A 367 -10.97 -24.31 -16.25
CA ALA A 367 -9.75 -24.39 -17.07
C ALA A 367 -8.59 -25.04 -16.32
N ILE A 368 -8.33 -24.64 -15.05
CA ILE A 368 -7.29 -25.24 -14.22
C ILE A 368 -7.59 -26.72 -13.97
N ARG A 369 -8.86 -27.08 -13.72
CA ARG A 369 -9.26 -28.48 -13.54
C ARG A 369 -8.99 -29.33 -14.77
N VAL A 370 -9.36 -28.84 -15.95
CA VAL A 370 -9.15 -29.53 -17.24
C VAL A 370 -7.65 -29.71 -17.50
N ILE A 371 -6.85 -28.67 -17.33
CA ILE A 371 -5.39 -28.75 -17.54
C ILE A 371 -4.75 -29.77 -16.59
N LYS A 372 -5.17 -29.80 -15.32
CA LYS A 372 -4.64 -30.80 -14.36
C LYS A 372 -5.05 -32.21 -14.70
N ASP A 373 -6.28 -32.44 -15.15
CA ASP A 373 -6.74 -33.75 -15.63
C ASP A 373 -5.92 -34.20 -16.85
N ASP A 374 -5.66 -33.33 -17.79
CA ASP A 374 -4.83 -33.62 -18.96
C ASP A 374 -3.36 -33.90 -18.60
N ILE A 375 -2.80 -33.20 -17.61
CA ILE A 375 -1.46 -33.51 -17.07
C ILE A 375 -1.46 -34.89 -16.43
N SER A 376 -2.45 -35.20 -15.59
CA SER A 376 -2.55 -36.49 -14.89
C SER A 376 -2.69 -37.68 -15.82
N LYS A 377 -3.33 -37.47 -16.98
CA LYS A 377 -3.51 -38.46 -18.06
C LYS A 377 -2.35 -38.50 -19.04
N GLY A 378 -1.30 -37.73 -18.84
CA GLY A 378 -0.13 -37.67 -19.71
C GLY A 378 -0.39 -37.02 -21.09
N LYS A 379 -1.53 -36.35 -21.28
CA LYS A 379 -1.89 -35.65 -22.51
C LYS A 379 -1.17 -34.30 -22.65
N LEU A 380 -0.85 -33.67 -21.52
CA LEU A 380 -0.16 -32.40 -21.45
C LEU A 380 1.09 -32.50 -20.56
N ASN A 381 2.23 -32.03 -21.07
CA ASN A 381 3.46 -31.90 -20.29
C ASN A 381 3.86 -30.41 -20.22
N LEU A 382 3.79 -29.82 -19.04
CA LEU A 382 4.09 -28.41 -18.83
C LEU A 382 5.53 -28.04 -19.21
N ASN A 383 6.50 -28.98 -19.08
CA ASN A 383 7.89 -28.71 -19.43
C ASN A 383 8.09 -28.40 -20.92
N ASN A 384 7.14 -28.78 -21.79
CA ASN A 384 7.20 -28.46 -23.21
C ASN A 384 6.88 -26.99 -23.52
N TYR A 385 6.46 -26.19 -22.52
CA TYR A 385 6.04 -24.79 -22.65
C TYR A 385 6.98 -23.81 -21.91
N LEU A 386 8.05 -24.32 -21.30
CA LEU A 386 9.09 -23.53 -20.67
C LEU A 386 10.17 -23.17 -21.71
#